data_d529bfe71df363bab61f4e8983b5037c
#
_entry.id   d529bfe71df363bab61f4e8983b5037c
#
_cell.length_a   1.000
_cell.length_b   1.000
_cell.length_c   1.000
_cell.angle_alpha   90.00
_cell.angle_beta   90.00
_cell.angle_gamma   90.00
#
_symmetry.space_group_name_H-M   'P 1'
#
loop_
_entity.id
_entity.type
_entity.pdbx_description
1 polymer ?
#
loop_
_entity_poly.entity_id
_entity_poly.type
_entity_poly.pdbx_seq_one_letter_code
_entity_poly.pdbx_strand_id
1 'polypeptide(L)'
;NISGTLAMCDVMRKHGVKNIIFSSSATVYGDPAEIPITEKCPKGQCTNPYGWTKSMLEQILTDIQFADKEWNVILLRYFNPIGAHKSGLIGEDPNGIPNNLMPYITKVATGELPRVNVFGNDYPTPDGTGVRDYIHVMDLATGHVNAIDKIKENPGVKVYNLGTGKGYSVLDVIKNFSEASGIDIPYVITDRRPGDIAECYSDATLAK
;
A
#
# COMPACT_ATOMS: atom_id res chain seq x y z
N ASN A 1 0.77 3.19 -15.23
CA ASN A 1 1.76 3.76 -14.29
C ASN A 1 2.97 4.37 -15.03
N ILE A 2 3.80 3.58 -15.77
CA ILE A 2 5.10 4.06 -16.27
C ILE A 2 4.94 5.22 -17.26
N SER A 3 4.27 5.02 -18.39
CA SER A 3 4.13 6.04 -19.44
C SER A 3 3.51 7.35 -18.92
N GLY A 4 2.48 7.26 -18.05
CA GLY A 4 1.84 8.43 -17.46
C GLY A 4 2.79 9.24 -16.56
N THR A 5 3.59 8.55 -15.73
CA THR A 5 4.56 9.23 -14.86
C THR A 5 5.69 9.87 -15.66
N LEU A 6 6.19 9.21 -16.72
CA LEU A 6 7.21 9.79 -17.61
C LEU A 6 6.68 11.05 -18.31
N ALA A 7 5.47 10.99 -18.87
CA ALA A 7 4.83 12.14 -19.50
C ALA A 7 4.65 13.30 -18.52
N MET A 8 4.23 13.01 -17.27
CA MET A 8 4.11 14.01 -16.22
C MET A 8 5.46 14.64 -15.87
N CYS A 9 6.52 13.85 -15.71
CA CYS A 9 7.87 14.37 -15.45
C CYS A 9 8.37 15.27 -16.58
N ASP A 10 8.10 14.93 -17.85
CA ASP A 10 8.43 15.77 -18.98
C ASP A 10 7.70 17.13 -18.97
N VAL A 11 6.41 17.12 -18.66
CA VAL A 11 5.62 18.36 -18.50
C VAL A 11 6.12 19.16 -17.31
N MET A 12 6.35 18.53 -16.17
CA MET A 12 6.89 19.19 -14.97
C MET A 12 8.21 19.90 -15.27
N ARG A 13 9.14 19.21 -15.95
CA ARG A 13 10.43 19.77 -16.36
C ARG A 13 10.27 20.99 -17.26
N LYS A 14 9.38 20.93 -18.27
CA LYS A 14 9.10 22.03 -19.19
C LYS A 14 8.53 23.28 -18.51
N HIS A 15 7.81 23.08 -17.40
CA HIS A 15 7.19 24.16 -16.64
C HIS A 15 7.97 24.54 -15.37
N GLY A 16 9.17 24.03 -15.16
CA GLY A 16 9.99 24.34 -14.01
C GLY A 16 9.47 23.79 -12.67
N VAL A 17 8.53 22.83 -12.70
CA VAL A 17 8.01 22.17 -11.50
C VAL A 17 8.89 20.94 -11.21
N LYS A 18 9.63 20.98 -10.09
CA LYS A 18 10.63 19.94 -9.76
C LYS A 18 10.39 19.25 -8.42
N ASN A 19 9.20 19.39 -7.85
CA ASN A 19 8.80 18.74 -6.62
C ASN A 19 7.73 17.67 -6.91
N ILE A 20 7.98 16.42 -6.52
CA ILE A 20 7.05 15.32 -6.71
C ILE A 20 6.92 14.45 -5.46
N ILE A 21 5.69 14.19 -5.04
CA ILE A 21 5.35 13.18 -4.05
C ILE A 21 4.75 12.01 -4.83
N PHE A 22 5.42 10.87 -4.77
CA PHE A 22 5.06 9.69 -5.55
C PHE A 22 4.42 8.62 -4.68
N SER A 23 3.22 8.22 -5.06
CA SER A 23 2.49 7.10 -4.48
C SER A 23 3.16 5.78 -4.88
N SER A 24 4.13 5.33 -4.08
CA SER A 24 4.76 4.03 -4.22
C SER A 24 4.00 2.95 -3.45
N SER A 25 4.59 1.81 -3.22
CA SER A 25 3.94 0.66 -2.59
C SER A 25 4.96 -0.21 -1.85
N ALA A 26 4.53 -0.84 -0.76
CA ALA A 26 5.32 -1.88 -0.08
C ALA A 26 5.66 -3.08 -0.99
N THR A 27 4.93 -3.28 -2.08
CA THR A 27 5.24 -4.34 -3.06
C THR A 27 6.63 -4.23 -3.70
N VAL A 28 7.29 -3.06 -3.60
CA VAL A 28 8.68 -2.87 -4.08
C VAL A 28 9.70 -3.64 -3.25
N TYR A 29 9.35 -4.03 -2.03
CA TYR A 29 10.21 -4.86 -1.18
C TYR A 29 10.24 -6.33 -1.62
N GLY A 30 9.23 -6.78 -2.39
CA GLY A 30 9.09 -8.18 -2.76
C GLY A 30 8.81 -9.06 -1.55
N ASP A 31 9.59 -10.15 -1.43
CA ASP A 31 9.62 -10.98 -0.22
C ASP A 31 10.68 -10.40 0.73
N PRO A 32 10.29 -9.70 1.80
CA PRO A 32 11.23 -8.96 2.63
C PRO A 32 12.08 -9.90 3.50
N ALA A 33 13.38 -9.58 3.62
CA ALA A 33 14.30 -10.35 4.45
C ALA A 33 14.09 -10.12 5.96
N GLU A 34 13.48 -9.00 6.34
CA GLU A 34 13.26 -8.60 7.73
C GLU A 34 11.86 -8.00 7.91
N ILE A 35 11.24 -8.31 9.03
CA ILE A 35 9.94 -7.81 9.47
C ILE A 35 10.06 -7.38 10.94
N PRO A 36 9.60 -6.16 11.30
CA PRO A 36 8.94 -5.14 10.47
C PRO A 36 9.88 -4.51 9.42
N ILE A 37 9.27 -4.16 8.26
CA ILE A 37 10.01 -3.65 7.10
C ILE A 37 10.37 -2.19 7.32
N THR A 38 11.66 -1.85 7.30
CA THR A 38 12.16 -0.46 7.34
C THR A 38 12.44 0.06 5.92
N GLU A 39 12.58 1.37 5.77
CA GLU A 39 12.98 1.98 4.49
C GLU A 39 14.41 1.62 4.07
N LYS A 40 15.22 1.10 5.00
CA LYS A 40 16.57 0.59 4.73
C LYS A 40 16.57 -0.79 4.08
N CYS A 41 15.47 -1.54 4.19
CA CYS A 41 15.32 -2.80 3.50
C CYS A 41 15.49 -2.60 1.99
N PRO A 42 16.33 -3.40 1.33
CA PRO A 42 16.54 -3.28 -0.11
C PRO A 42 15.24 -3.54 -0.86
N LYS A 43 15.11 -2.92 -2.04
CA LYS A 43 14.07 -3.33 -2.98
C LYS A 43 14.36 -4.75 -3.43
N GLY A 44 13.39 -5.63 -3.27
CA GLY A 44 13.50 -7.04 -3.65
C GLY A 44 13.04 -7.32 -5.07
N GLN A 45 12.98 -8.61 -5.40
CA GLN A 45 12.29 -9.05 -6.60
C GLN A 45 10.79 -8.92 -6.38
N CYS A 46 10.14 -8.05 -7.15
CA CYS A 46 8.69 -7.89 -7.07
C CYS A 46 8.00 -9.17 -7.55
N THR A 47 7.01 -9.61 -6.79
CA THR A 47 6.27 -10.86 -7.06
C THR A 47 5.16 -10.70 -8.10
N ASN A 48 4.91 -9.48 -8.57
CA ASN A 48 3.85 -9.16 -9.54
C ASN A 48 4.19 -7.95 -10.43
N PRO A 49 3.53 -7.80 -11.60
CA PRO A 49 3.79 -6.69 -12.52
C PRO A 49 3.54 -5.30 -11.92
N TYR A 50 2.56 -5.15 -11.03
CA TYR A 50 2.28 -3.87 -10.37
C TYR A 50 3.48 -3.42 -9.51
N GLY A 51 4.02 -4.30 -8.70
CA GLY A 51 5.21 -4.03 -7.90
C GLY A 51 6.40 -3.60 -8.76
N TRP A 52 6.62 -4.28 -9.89
CA TRP A 52 7.66 -3.89 -10.85
C TRP A 52 7.44 -2.49 -11.41
N THR A 53 6.21 -2.09 -11.77
CA THR A 53 5.97 -0.71 -12.25
C THR A 53 6.33 0.33 -11.19
N LYS A 54 6.03 0.06 -9.90
CA LYS A 54 6.38 0.97 -8.81
C LYS A 54 7.89 1.00 -8.55
N SER A 55 8.55 -0.14 -8.53
CA SER A 55 10.00 -0.24 -8.34
C SER A 55 10.78 0.47 -9.45
N MET A 56 10.37 0.29 -10.72
CA MET A 56 10.97 0.99 -11.87
C MET A 56 10.77 2.50 -11.76
N LEU A 57 9.58 2.97 -11.37
CA LEU A 57 9.31 4.41 -11.23
C LEU A 57 10.09 5.03 -10.07
N GLU A 58 10.27 4.36 -8.95
CA GLU A 58 11.16 4.82 -7.88
C GLU A 58 12.59 5.02 -8.40
N GLN A 59 13.09 4.08 -9.22
CA GLN A 59 14.42 4.20 -9.81
C GLN A 59 14.50 5.39 -10.76
N ILE A 60 13.54 5.50 -11.69
CA ILE A 60 13.50 6.59 -12.68
C ILE A 60 13.46 7.96 -11.98
N LEU A 61 12.61 8.13 -10.97
CA LEU A 61 12.52 9.39 -10.22
C LEU A 61 13.80 9.70 -9.45
N THR A 62 14.46 8.68 -8.91
CA THR A 62 15.76 8.82 -8.25
C THR A 62 16.83 9.26 -9.25
N ASP A 63 16.86 8.69 -10.46
CA ASP A 63 17.81 9.03 -11.51
C ASP A 63 17.56 10.44 -12.08
N ILE A 64 16.30 10.87 -12.18
CA ILE A 64 15.95 12.25 -12.53
C ILE A 64 16.54 13.23 -11.51
N GLN A 65 16.39 12.96 -10.21
CA GLN A 65 16.97 13.80 -9.15
C GLN A 65 18.50 13.73 -9.16
N PHE A 66 19.08 12.57 -9.47
CA PHE A 66 20.53 12.44 -9.59
C PHE A 66 21.08 13.30 -10.72
N ALA A 67 20.40 13.34 -11.86
CA ALA A 67 20.77 14.13 -13.04
C ALA A 67 20.54 15.65 -12.87
N ASP A 68 19.49 16.02 -12.12
CA ASP A 68 19.14 17.42 -11.86
C ASP A 68 18.81 17.60 -10.36
N LYS A 69 19.76 18.19 -9.62
CA LYS A 69 19.69 18.36 -8.16
C LYS A 69 18.60 19.32 -7.67
N GLU A 70 17.94 20.05 -8.56
CA GLU A 70 16.80 20.88 -8.20
C GLU A 70 15.52 20.06 -8.00
N TRP A 71 15.49 18.80 -8.47
CA TRP A 71 14.37 17.90 -8.20
C TRP A 71 14.35 17.45 -6.76
N ASN A 72 13.14 17.43 -6.20
CA ASN A 72 12.85 16.82 -4.90
C ASN A 72 11.79 15.75 -5.08
N VAL A 73 12.07 14.58 -4.55
CA VAL A 73 11.26 13.38 -4.73
C VAL A 73 10.96 12.76 -3.38
N ILE A 74 9.69 12.67 -3.00
CA ILE A 74 9.27 11.89 -1.83
C ILE A 74 8.55 10.65 -2.33
N LEU A 75 9.07 9.48 -1.96
CA LEU A 75 8.52 8.17 -2.29
C LEU A 75 7.74 7.65 -1.08
N LEU A 76 6.42 7.58 -1.18
CA LEU A 76 5.57 7.08 -0.11
C LEU A 76 5.20 5.62 -0.39
N ARG A 77 5.80 4.68 0.35
CA ARG A 77 5.54 3.25 0.22
C ARG A 77 4.35 2.87 1.09
N TYR A 78 3.18 2.74 0.46
CA TYR A 78 1.96 2.35 1.16
C TYR A 78 1.95 0.87 1.47
N PHE A 79 1.49 0.54 2.67
CA PHE A 79 1.02 -0.79 2.99
C PHE A 79 -0.43 -0.93 2.53
N ASN A 80 -1.34 -1.52 3.26
CA ASN A 80 -2.70 -1.78 2.78
C ASN A 80 -3.69 -0.68 3.24
N PRO A 81 -4.04 0.30 2.40
CA PRO A 81 -5.05 1.30 2.77
C PRO A 81 -6.43 0.67 2.93
N ILE A 82 -7.14 1.05 3.99
CA ILE A 82 -8.51 0.64 4.26
C ILE A 82 -9.31 1.79 4.86
N GLY A 83 -10.62 1.58 5.01
CA GLY A 83 -11.51 2.52 5.67
C GLY A 83 -12.07 3.59 4.74
N ALA A 84 -12.86 4.48 5.32
CA ALA A 84 -13.57 5.54 4.63
C ALA A 84 -13.53 6.83 5.45
N HIS A 85 -13.87 7.96 4.81
CA HIS A 85 -14.02 9.21 5.54
C HIS A 85 -15.25 9.15 6.45
N LYS A 86 -15.15 9.75 7.67
CA LYS A 86 -16.21 9.72 8.69
C LYS A 86 -17.55 10.30 8.24
N SER A 87 -17.57 11.09 7.16
CA SER A 87 -18.83 11.61 6.59
C SER A 87 -19.66 10.55 5.86
N GLY A 88 -19.09 9.39 5.52
CA GLY A 88 -19.72 8.39 4.66
C GLY A 88 -19.83 8.77 3.18
N LEU A 89 -19.31 9.94 2.77
CA LEU A 89 -19.39 10.43 1.38
C LEU A 89 -18.22 9.99 0.51
N ILE A 90 -17.12 9.51 1.10
CA ILE A 90 -15.91 9.06 0.42
C ILE A 90 -15.51 7.72 1.02
N GLY A 91 -15.35 6.72 0.18
CA GLY A 91 -14.95 5.36 0.54
C GLY A 91 -14.39 4.62 -0.65
N GLU A 92 -14.19 3.31 -0.51
CA GLU A 92 -13.70 2.44 -1.56
C GLU A 92 -14.88 1.61 -2.13
N ASP A 93 -15.28 1.91 -3.36
CA ASP A 93 -16.29 1.16 -4.10
C ASP A 93 -15.80 0.88 -5.53
N PRO A 94 -14.95 -0.15 -5.71
CA PRO A 94 -14.38 -0.47 -7.01
C PRO A 94 -15.44 -1.03 -7.97
N ASN A 95 -15.32 -0.69 -9.24
CA ASN A 95 -16.15 -1.29 -10.30
C ASN A 95 -15.88 -2.79 -10.40
N GLY A 96 -16.94 -3.60 -10.39
CA GLY A 96 -16.87 -5.06 -10.49
C GLY A 96 -16.47 -5.74 -9.18
N ILE A 97 -15.87 -6.93 -9.31
CA ILE A 97 -15.44 -7.73 -8.14
C ILE A 97 -14.17 -7.12 -7.54
N PRO A 98 -14.18 -6.75 -6.25
CA PRO A 98 -13.00 -6.18 -5.60
C PRO A 98 -11.81 -7.15 -5.56
N ASN A 99 -10.61 -6.62 -5.75
CA ASN A 99 -9.36 -7.38 -5.55
C ASN A 99 -8.79 -7.23 -4.14
N ASN A 100 -9.17 -6.15 -3.43
CA ASN A 100 -8.74 -5.89 -2.06
C ASN A 100 -9.69 -6.52 -1.05
N LEU A 101 -9.15 -6.92 0.11
CA LEU A 101 -9.89 -7.64 1.14
C LEU A 101 -11.05 -6.82 1.71
N MET A 102 -10.82 -5.58 2.13
CA MET A 102 -11.84 -4.78 2.83
C MET A 102 -13.07 -4.48 1.94
N PRO A 103 -12.94 -3.97 0.70
CA PRO A 103 -14.10 -3.76 -0.16
C PRO A 103 -14.79 -5.08 -0.54
N TYR A 104 -14.07 -6.21 -0.55
CA TYR A 104 -14.70 -7.52 -0.73
C TYR A 104 -15.55 -7.90 0.49
N ILE A 105 -15.04 -7.72 1.71
CA ILE A 105 -15.77 -7.97 2.96
C ILE A 105 -17.02 -7.08 3.02
N THR A 106 -16.93 -5.80 2.66
CA THR A 106 -18.09 -4.90 2.66
C THR A 106 -19.19 -5.35 1.70
N LYS A 107 -18.80 -5.83 0.48
CA LYS A 107 -19.78 -6.40 -0.47
C LYS A 107 -20.42 -7.70 0.02
N VAL A 108 -19.72 -8.49 0.83
CA VAL A 108 -20.33 -9.65 1.50
C VAL A 108 -21.29 -9.19 2.58
N ALA A 109 -20.91 -8.21 3.39
CA ALA A 109 -21.75 -7.67 4.46
C ALA A 109 -23.05 -7.04 3.93
N THR A 110 -23.01 -6.40 2.75
CA THR A 110 -24.19 -5.83 2.08
C THR A 110 -25.02 -6.85 1.30
N GLY A 111 -24.56 -8.12 1.22
CA GLY A 111 -25.26 -9.18 0.51
C GLY A 111 -25.04 -9.18 -1.02
N GLU A 112 -24.14 -8.33 -1.53
CA GLU A 112 -23.78 -8.29 -2.96
C GLU A 112 -22.92 -9.50 -3.38
N LEU A 113 -22.12 -10.03 -2.44
CA LEU A 113 -21.30 -11.22 -2.63
C LEU A 113 -21.63 -12.27 -1.57
N PRO A 114 -21.58 -13.57 -1.92
CA PRO A 114 -22.04 -14.63 -1.02
C PRO A 114 -21.08 -14.94 0.14
N ARG A 115 -19.79 -14.73 -0.03
CA ARG A 115 -18.76 -15.08 0.96
C ARG A 115 -17.40 -14.54 0.56
N VAL A 116 -16.46 -14.47 1.52
CA VAL A 116 -15.05 -14.11 1.29
C VAL A 116 -14.25 -15.37 0.93
N ASN A 117 -13.38 -15.27 -0.08
CA ASN A 117 -12.36 -16.29 -0.36
C ASN A 117 -11.07 -15.93 0.39
N VAL A 118 -10.66 -16.79 1.32
CA VAL A 118 -9.40 -16.69 2.05
C VAL A 118 -8.35 -17.52 1.34
N PHE A 119 -7.33 -16.88 0.79
CA PHE A 119 -6.32 -17.51 -0.07
C PHE A 119 -5.15 -18.06 0.74
N GLY A 120 -5.15 -19.39 0.96
CA GLY A 120 -4.18 -20.10 1.77
C GLY A 120 -4.47 -20.04 3.27
N ASN A 121 -4.19 -21.16 3.94
CA ASN A 121 -4.23 -21.31 5.40
C ASN A 121 -3.02 -22.09 5.94
N ASP A 122 -1.98 -22.13 5.15
CA ASP A 122 -0.75 -22.90 5.39
C ASP A 122 0.51 -22.01 5.36
N TYR A 123 0.35 -20.68 5.51
CA TYR A 123 1.47 -19.77 5.71
C TYR A 123 2.06 -19.93 7.11
N PRO A 124 3.37 -19.66 7.31
CA PRO A 124 4.02 -19.69 8.63
C PRO A 124 3.61 -18.46 9.48
N THR A 125 2.32 -18.30 9.70
CA THR A 125 1.68 -17.21 10.44
C THR A 125 0.81 -17.80 11.56
N PRO A 126 0.38 -17.02 12.57
CA PRO A 126 -0.33 -17.57 13.74
C PRO A 126 -1.61 -18.36 13.41
N ASP A 127 -2.36 -17.98 12.38
CA ASP A 127 -3.57 -18.68 11.95
C ASP A 127 -3.48 -19.29 10.54
N GLY A 128 -2.28 -19.28 9.97
CA GLY A 128 -2.00 -19.83 8.65
C GLY A 128 -2.39 -18.93 7.49
N THR A 129 -3.03 -17.78 7.73
CA THR A 129 -3.44 -16.84 6.65
C THR A 129 -2.44 -15.68 6.52
N GLY A 130 -2.47 -14.99 5.37
CA GLY A 130 -1.54 -13.90 5.11
C GLY A 130 -1.71 -12.72 6.07
N VAL A 131 -0.59 -12.14 6.54
CA VAL A 131 -0.57 -11.00 7.48
C VAL A 131 -0.18 -9.73 6.75
N ARG A 132 -0.97 -8.66 6.95
CA ARG A 132 -0.75 -7.35 6.31
C ARG A 132 -0.89 -6.22 7.32
N ASP A 133 -0.24 -5.10 7.01
CA ASP A 133 -0.37 -3.82 7.75
C ASP A 133 -1.49 -3.00 7.09
N TYR A 134 -2.55 -2.76 7.82
CA TYR A 134 -3.70 -2.01 7.34
C TYR A 134 -3.68 -0.59 7.90
N ILE A 135 -3.44 0.40 7.04
CA ILE A 135 -3.45 1.82 7.39
C ILE A 135 -4.81 2.45 7.04
N HIS A 136 -5.37 3.24 7.94
CA HIS A 136 -6.61 3.95 7.63
C HIS A 136 -6.37 5.03 6.57
N VAL A 137 -7.29 5.15 5.61
CA VAL A 137 -7.14 6.09 4.47
C VAL A 137 -6.96 7.54 4.91
N MET A 138 -7.52 7.93 6.06
CA MET A 138 -7.33 9.28 6.61
C MET A 138 -5.90 9.51 7.10
N ASP A 139 -5.28 8.50 7.72
CA ASP A 139 -3.88 8.57 8.16
C ASP A 139 -2.94 8.59 6.93
N LEU A 140 -3.27 7.81 5.92
CA LEU A 140 -2.57 7.86 4.63
C LEU A 140 -2.64 9.25 4.00
N ALA A 141 -3.82 9.88 3.98
CA ALA A 141 -4.01 11.24 3.47
C ALA A 141 -3.19 12.27 4.29
N THR A 142 -3.18 12.13 5.62
CA THR A 142 -2.35 12.96 6.51
C THR A 142 -0.87 12.82 6.18
N GLY A 143 -0.39 11.61 5.92
CA GLY A 143 0.99 11.37 5.47
C GLY A 143 1.33 12.12 4.18
N HIS A 144 0.39 12.23 3.22
CA HIS A 144 0.60 13.03 2.02
C HIS A 144 0.66 14.53 2.30
N VAL A 145 -0.21 15.03 3.18
CA VAL A 145 -0.20 16.46 3.58
C VAL A 145 1.14 16.80 4.26
N ASN A 146 1.60 15.97 5.18
CA ASN A 146 2.89 16.17 5.85
C ASN A 146 4.07 16.08 4.87
N ALA A 147 3.98 15.24 3.85
CA ALA A 147 5.00 15.15 2.79
C ALA A 147 5.12 16.46 1.97
N ILE A 148 4.03 17.27 1.88
CA ILE A 148 4.07 18.59 1.23
C ILE A 148 4.97 19.57 2.01
N ASP A 149 4.95 19.50 3.32
CA ASP A 149 5.85 20.34 4.14
C ASP A 149 7.29 19.83 4.06
N LYS A 150 7.47 18.52 4.08
CA LYS A 150 8.79 17.91 3.96
C LYS A 150 9.48 18.21 2.62
N ILE A 151 8.74 18.24 1.52
CA ILE A 151 9.34 18.49 0.20
C ILE A 151 9.84 19.94 0.05
N LYS A 152 9.27 20.90 0.79
CA LYS A 152 9.71 22.30 0.81
C LYS A 152 11.10 22.48 1.43
N GLU A 153 11.60 21.51 2.18
CA GLU A 153 12.95 21.52 2.74
C GLU A 153 14.03 21.18 1.69
N ASN A 154 13.65 20.95 0.43
CA ASN A 154 14.53 20.51 -0.66
C ASN A 154 15.34 19.24 -0.29
N PRO A 155 14.67 18.16 0.11
CA PRO A 155 15.33 17.01 0.71
C PRO A 155 16.07 16.10 -0.28
N GLY A 156 16.02 16.39 -1.59
CA GLY A 156 16.45 15.47 -2.64
C GLY A 156 15.50 14.28 -2.73
N VAL A 157 16.03 13.05 -2.65
CA VAL A 157 15.19 11.83 -2.62
C VAL A 157 14.98 11.39 -1.17
N LYS A 158 13.73 11.19 -0.77
CA LYS A 158 13.35 10.59 0.52
C LYS A 158 12.32 9.52 0.33
N VAL A 159 12.41 8.49 1.17
CA VAL A 159 11.49 7.34 1.19
C VAL A 159 10.86 7.27 2.56
N TYR A 160 9.55 7.02 2.61
CA TYR A 160 8.80 6.80 3.84
C TYR A 160 7.82 5.63 3.70
N ASN A 161 7.84 4.73 4.68
CA ASN A 161 6.81 3.73 4.82
C ASN A 161 5.55 4.34 5.46
N LEU A 162 4.40 4.14 4.83
CA LEU A 162 3.10 4.53 5.39
C LEU A 162 2.30 3.29 5.77
N GLY A 163 2.35 2.97 7.04
CA GLY A 163 1.66 1.86 7.69
C GLY A 163 1.48 2.13 9.17
N THR A 164 0.92 1.17 9.89
CA THR A 164 0.67 1.27 11.34
C THR A 164 1.78 0.66 12.19
N GLY A 165 2.58 -0.22 11.60
CA GLY A 165 3.57 -1.02 12.29
C GLY A 165 3.00 -2.30 12.93
N LYS A 166 1.75 -2.65 12.61
CA LYS A 166 1.09 -3.86 13.09
C LYS A 166 0.59 -4.71 11.94
N GLY A 167 0.87 -6.01 12.01
CA GLY A 167 0.33 -6.99 11.11
C GLY A 167 -1.00 -7.56 11.65
N TYR A 168 -1.97 -7.72 10.75
CA TYR A 168 -3.22 -8.42 11.01
C TYR A 168 -3.43 -9.49 9.95
N SER A 169 -3.85 -10.66 10.37
CA SER A 169 -4.17 -11.77 9.46
C SER A 169 -5.48 -11.51 8.71
N VAL A 170 -5.72 -12.26 7.64
CA VAL A 170 -7.01 -12.18 6.92
C VAL A 170 -8.16 -12.57 7.84
N LEU A 171 -7.99 -13.60 8.67
CA LEU A 171 -9.02 -14.03 9.62
C LEU A 171 -9.23 -13.02 10.75
N ASP A 172 -8.18 -12.34 11.22
CA ASP A 172 -8.32 -11.22 12.17
C ASP A 172 -9.20 -10.12 11.60
N VAL A 173 -8.97 -9.73 10.34
CA VAL A 173 -9.76 -8.67 9.69
C VAL A 173 -11.23 -9.08 9.55
N ILE A 174 -11.50 -10.31 9.11
CA ILE A 174 -12.88 -10.84 9.00
C ILE A 174 -13.56 -10.83 10.36
N LYS A 175 -12.90 -11.36 11.39
CA LYS A 175 -13.42 -11.42 12.75
C LYS A 175 -13.73 -10.04 13.30
N ASN A 176 -12.76 -9.12 13.25
CA ASN A 176 -12.94 -7.76 13.77
C ASN A 176 -14.03 -6.99 13.01
N PHE A 177 -14.17 -7.21 11.70
CA PHE A 177 -15.25 -6.62 10.92
C PHE A 177 -16.62 -7.17 11.36
N SER A 178 -16.72 -8.50 11.53
CA SER A 178 -17.98 -9.13 12.03
C SER A 178 -18.36 -8.61 13.40
N GLU A 179 -17.41 -8.52 14.33
CA GLU A 179 -17.64 -8.00 15.68
C GLU A 179 -18.08 -6.52 15.66
N ALA A 180 -17.41 -5.69 14.85
CA ALA A 180 -17.72 -4.25 14.78
C ALA A 180 -19.05 -3.94 14.08
N SER A 181 -19.42 -4.71 13.05
CA SER A 181 -20.62 -4.50 12.26
C SER A 181 -21.86 -5.23 12.84
N GLY A 182 -21.66 -6.26 13.65
CA GLY A 182 -22.70 -7.18 14.07
C GLY A 182 -23.20 -8.11 12.95
N ILE A 183 -22.48 -8.18 11.82
CA ILE A 183 -22.84 -8.99 10.66
C ILE A 183 -21.84 -10.15 10.56
N ASP A 184 -22.37 -11.38 10.52
CA ASP A 184 -21.52 -12.56 10.25
C ASP A 184 -21.01 -12.52 8.81
N ILE A 185 -19.70 -12.68 8.63
CA ILE A 185 -19.04 -12.67 7.32
C ILE A 185 -18.61 -14.09 6.95
N PRO A 186 -19.41 -14.78 6.13
CA PRO A 186 -19.06 -16.13 5.70
C PRO A 186 -17.81 -16.12 4.82
N TYR A 187 -16.93 -17.11 5.03
CA TYR A 187 -15.73 -17.27 4.24
C TYR A 187 -15.45 -18.73 3.89
N VAL A 188 -14.58 -18.96 2.93
CA VAL A 188 -14.05 -20.26 2.55
C VAL A 188 -12.56 -20.17 2.30
N ILE A 189 -11.82 -21.18 2.78
CA ILE A 189 -10.40 -21.31 2.48
C ILE A 189 -10.24 -21.85 1.05
N THR A 190 -9.36 -21.21 0.28
CA THR A 190 -9.00 -21.60 -1.08
C THR A 190 -7.49 -21.69 -1.22
N ASP A 191 -6.98 -22.17 -2.35
CA ASP A 191 -5.55 -22.25 -2.63
C ASP A 191 -4.89 -20.85 -2.59
N ARG A 192 -3.58 -20.82 -2.29
CA ARG A 192 -2.79 -19.58 -2.31
C ARG A 192 -2.85 -18.90 -3.68
N ARG A 193 -2.90 -17.59 -3.69
CA ARG A 193 -2.71 -16.81 -4.92
C ARG A 193 -1.22 -16.77 -5.28
N PRO A 194 -0.88 -16.89 -6.56
CA PRO A 194 0.49 -16.67 -7.01
C PRO A 194 0.99 -15.27 -6.63
N GLY A 195 2.18 -15.20 -6.04
CA GLY A 195 2.83 -13.95 -5.67
C GLY A 195 2.41 -13.39 -4.31
N ASP A 196 1.52 -14.03 -3.56
CA ASP A 196 1.25 -13.66 -2.16
C ASP A 196 2.41 -14.11 -1.25
N ILE A 197 2.79 -13.25 -0.32
CA ILE A 197 3.80 -13.51 0.72
C ILE A 197 3.12 -13.69 2.07
N ALA A 198 3.79 -14.39 3.00
CA ALA A 198 3.24 -14.72 4.31
C ALA A 198 2.93 -13.47 5.14
N GLU A 199 3.91 -12.59 5.30
CA GLU A 199 3.79 -11.41 6.15
C GLU A 199 4.34 -10.17 5.45
N CYS A 200 3.65 -9.03 5.65
CA CYS A 200 4.10 -7.73 5.16
C CYS A 200 3.55 -6.62 6.06
N TYR A 201 4.37 -6.15 7.01
CA TYR A 201 4.04 -4.98 7.84
C TYR A 201 5.26 -4.10 8.09
N SER A 202 4.99 -2.82 8.33
CA SER A 202 5.98 -1.76 8.34
C SER A 202 6.65 -1.54 9.68
N ASP A 203 7.86 -0.99 9.65
CA ASP A 203 8.28 -0.01 10.64
C ASP A 203 8.01 1.38 10.06
N ALA A 204 7.07 2.12 10.63
CA ALA A 204 6.68 3.47 10.19
C ALA A 204 7.30 4.57 11.06
N THR A 205 8.37 4.26 11.82
CA THR A 205 8.98 5.20 12.77
C THR A 205 9.54 6.44 12.08
N LEU A 206 10.07 6.30 10.86
CA LEU A 206 10.64 7.41 10.10
C LEU A 206 9.58 8.40 9.61
N ALA A 207 8.34 7.97 9.43
CA ALA A 207 7.23 8.79 8.96
C ALA A 207 6.47 9.52 10.09
N LYS A 208 6.72 9.16 11.34
CA LYS A 208 6.14 9.79 12.55
C LYS A 208 6.99 10.94 13.02
#